data_65a725267fb5c5a872a15ada4c52a853
#
_entry.id   65a725267fb5c5a872a15ada4c52a853
#
_cell.length_a   1.000
_cell.length_b   1.000
_cell.length_c   1.000
_cell.angle_alpha   90.00
_cell.angle_beta   90.00
_cell.angle_gamma   90.00
#
_symmetry.space_group_name_H-M   'P 1'
#
loop_
_entity.id
_entity.type
_entity.pdbx_description
1 polymer ?
#
loop_
_entity_poly.entity_id
_entity_poly.type
_entity_poly.pdbx_seq_one_letter_code
_entity_poly.pdbx_strand_id
1 'polypeptide(L)'
;CAGFARQGPAVATLSIFISPMTSEFGWSFTAVSSAVSFGGILAAVSSPFLGLLLDKNGSRTILCISIIITGFTVMLISLTQSLFFFFALFCIARMNFAGPFDLGIYGAVNNWFIKLRGFATSVTTFIQMTGLMAMPLIAQACIQYDGWRFGWVIIGTTVLFIGFLPNFLLMVRKPEDLDLLPDGDHQSLNGNDENNTNLKNNKIPEPVFTRNEALKTKAFWVLSVYTIFVFPVQAGISLHQAPHLIERGIEPYITATIVATFSLFSALSGMVFGLIVRKITIRFSLFSAALCLAFSSTIMIFISVPWQGYLAAAFFGTGIGGILTILPI
;
A
#
# COMPACT_ATOMS: atom_id res chain seq x y z
N CYS A 1 2.71 -11.74 0.01
CA CYS A 1 1.36 -12.22 0.38
C CYS A 1 0.56 -11.12 1.10
N ALA A 2 1.01 -10.58 2.28
CA ALA A 2 0.29 -9.54 3.00
C ALA A 2 0.01 -8.29 2.13
N GLY A 3 0.98 -7.83 1.34
CA GLY A 3 0.83 -6.68 0.45
C GLY A 3 -0.23 -6.89 -0.64
N PHE A 4 -0.37 -8.10 -1.15
CA PHE A 4 -1.44 -8.48 -2.07
C PHE A 4 -2.80 -8.49 -1.37
N ALA A 5 -2.89 -9.18 -0.23
CA ALA A 5 -4.11 -9.32 0.57
C ALA A 5 -4.66 -7.97 1.06
N ARG A 6 -3.77 -7.03 1.40
CA ARG A 6 -4.12 -5.65 1.75
C ARG A 6 -5.05 -4.99 0.75
N GLN A 7 -4.96 -5.33 -0.54
CA GLN A 7 -5.72 -4.67 -1.59
C GLN A 7 -7.22 -5.07 -1.65
N GLY A 8 -7.67 -6.01 -0.82
CA GLY A 8 -9.08 -6.35 -0.70
C GLY A 8 -9.99 -5.13 -0.46
N PRO A 9 -9.79 -4.33 0.60
CA PRO A 9 -10.55 -3.10 0.87
C PRO A 9 -9.96 -1.85 0.19
N ALA A 10 -9.22 -1.99 -0.89
CA ALA A 10 -8.71 -0.85 -1.64
C ALA A 10 -9.84 -0.07 -2.31
N VAL A 11 -9.61 1.22 -2.56
CA VAL A 11 -10.57 2.10 -3.25
C VAL A 11 -10.91 1.56 -4.64
N ALA A 12 -9.92 1.05 -5.36
CA ALA A 12 -10.12 0.45 -6.69
C ALA A 12 -11.00 -0.81 -6.64
N THR A 13 -10.88 -1.64 -5.60
CA THR A 13 -11.76 -2.79 -5.39
C THR A 13 -13.17 -2.35 -5.05
N LEU A 14 -13.31 -1.41 -4.10
CA LEU A 14 -14.62 -0.86 -3.73
C LEU A 14 -15.35 -0.25 -4.93
N SER A 15 -14.64 0.47 -5.81
CA SER A 15 -15.26 1.19 -6.95
C SER A 15 -16.08 0.27 -7.86
N ILE A 16 -15.68 -1.01 -7.99
CA ILE A 16 -16.41 -2.02 -8.76
C ILE A 16 -17.73 -2.41 -8.08
N PHE A 17 -17.79 -2.39 -6.76
CA PHE A 17 -18.97 -2.76 -5.99
C PHE A 17 -19.98 -1.62 -5.80
N ILE A 18 -19.55 -0.35 -5.96
CA ILE A 18 -20.42 0.80 -5.68
C ILE A 18 -21.68 0.76 -6.54
N SER A 19 -21.54 0.60 -7.86
CA SER A 19 -22.68 0.62 -8.78
C SER A 19 -23.73 -0.43 -8.46
N PRO A 20 -23.42 -1.73 -8.35
CA PRO A 20 -24.43 -2.73 -8.01
C PRO A 20 -25.04 -2.53 -6.62
N MET A 21 -24.28 -2.07 -5.63
CA MET A 21 -24.82 -1.81 -4.28
C MET A 21 -25.74 -0.60 -4.25
N THR A 22 -25.35 0.51 -4.91
CA THR A 22 -26.19 1.71 -4.97
C THR A 22 -27.47 1.46 -5.77
N SER A 23 -27.42 0.64 -6.81
CA SER A 23 -28.60 0.26 -7.60
C SER A 23 -29.59 -0.58 -6.81
N GLU A 24 -29.12 -1.47 -5.92
CA GLU A 24 -29.98 -2.34 -5.12
C GLU A 24 -30.63 -1.59 -3.94
N PHE A 25 -29.86 -0.76 -3.25
CA PHE A 25 -30.30 -0.13 -2.00
C PHE A 25 -30.74 1.33 -2.16
N GLY A 26 -30.53 1.95 -3.31
CA GLY A 26 -30.80 3.38 -3.53
C GLY A 26 -29.85 4.31 -2.75
N TRP A 27 -28.69 3.82 -2.31
CA TRP A 27 -27.73 4.65 -1.57
C TRP A 27 -27.03 5.65 -2.48
N SER A 28 -26.68 6.82 -1.94
CA SER A 28 -25.90 7.78 -2.71
C SER A 28 -24.45 7.32 -2.83
N PHE A 29 -23.83 7.59 -4.00
CA PHE A 29 -22.41 7.35 -4.24
C PHE A 29 -21.54 8.00 -3.16
N THR A 30 -21.86 9.24 -2.79
CA THR A 30 -21.15 10.00 -1.74
C THR A 30 -21.21 9.30 -0.39
N ALA A 31 -22.36 8.72 -0.02
CA ALA A 31 -22.49 8.01 1.25
C ALA A 31 -21.59 6.77 1.30
N VAL A 32 -21.54 5.99 0.23
CA VAL A 32 -20.66 4.81 0.15
C VAL A 32 -19.18 5.21 0.14
N SER A 33 -18.84 6.23 -0.65
CA SER A 33 -17.43 6.70 -0.77
C SER A 33 -16.91 7.37 0.51
N SER A 34 -17.78 7.98 1.32
CA SER A 34 -17.38 8.60 2.59
C SER A 34 -16.80 7.61 3.59
N ALA A 35 -17.18 6.32 3.52
CA ALA A 35 -16.59 5.26 4.34
C ALA A 35 -15.07 5.11 4.12
N VAL A 36 -14.57 5.41 2.92
CA VAL A 36 -13.12 5.44 2.62
C VAL A 36 -12.41 6.50 3.45
N SER A 37 -12.96 7.71 3.49
CA SER A 37 -12.38 8.85 4.21
C SER A 37 -12.42 8.63 5.72
N PHE A 38 -13.55 8.19 6.26
CA PHE A 38 -13.68 7.88 7.69
C PHE A 38 -12.76 6.75 8.13
N GLY A 39 -12.64 5.69 7.35
CA GLY A 39 -11.69 4.60 7.61
C GLY A 39 -10.23 5.09 7.58
N GLY A 40 -9.89 6.04 6.71
CA GLY A 40 -8.59 6.71 6.69
C GLY A 40 -8.32 7.54 7.94
N ILE A 41 -9.29 8.29 8.42
CA ILE A 41 -9.20 9.06 9.68
C ILE A 41 -9.01 8.11 10.87
N LEU A 42 -9.77 7.01 10.94
CA LEU A 42 -9.61 6.00 11.99
C LEU A 42 -8.20 5.39 11.96
N ALA A 43 -7.64 5.12 10.77
CA ALA A 43 -6.27 4.65 10.64
C ALA A 43 -5.27 5.67 11.18
N ALA A 44 -5.42 6.95 10.84
CA ALA A 44 -4.53 8.01 11.32
C ALA A 44 -4.56 8.13 12.85
N VAL A 45 -5.75 8.11 13.46
CA VAL A 45 -5.90 8.18 14.91
C VAL A 45 -5.36 6.94 15.62
N SER A 46 -5.54 5.75 15.04
CA SER A 46 -5.07 4.49 15.63
C SER A 46 -3.58 4.23 15.41
N SER A 47 -2.94 4.83 14.41
CA SER A 47 -1.54 4.56 14.02
C SER A 47 -0.51 4.70 15.15
N PRO A 48 -0.57 5.71 16.04
CA PRO A 48 0.39 5.80 17.15
C PRO A 48 0.29 4.61 18.13
N PHE A 49 -0.92 4.13 18.40
CA PHE A 49 -1.14 2.96 19.26
C PHE A 49 -0.71 1.66 18.58
N LEU A 50 -0.97 1.55 17.29
CA LEU A 50 -0.57 0.42 16.48
C LEU A 50 0.96 0.32 16.33
N GLY A 51 1.66 1.46 16.26
CA GLY A 51 3.11 1.51 16.28
C GLY A 51 3.68 0.92 17.58
N LEU A 52 3.16 1.32 18.74
CA LEU A 52 3.58 0.75 20.02
C LEU A 52 3.28 -0.77 20.12
N LEU A 53 2.16 -1.20 19.56
CA LEU A 53 1.79 -2.61 19.54
C LEU A 53 2.71 -3.42 18.59
N LEU A 54 3.12 -2.82 17.48
CA LEU A 54 4.08 -3.38 16.54
C LEU A 54 5.46 -3.59 17.20
N ASP A 55 5.93 -2.59 17.93
CA ASP A 55 7.22 -2.66 18.63
C ASP A 55 7.21 -3.77 19.67
N LYS A 56 6.09 -3.95 20.37
CA LYS A 56 5.95 -4.98 21.42
C LYS A 56 5.77 -6.39 20.86
N ASN A 57 4.86 -6.57 19.89
CA ASN A 57 4.41 -7.90 19.44
C ASN A 57 5.06 -8.35 18.14
N GLY A 58 5.72 -7.42 17.40
CA GLY A 58 6.35 -7.69 16.12
C GLY A 58 5.39 -7.72 14.93
N SER A 59 5.96 -7.62 13.73
CA SER A 59 5.22 -7.50 12.47
C SER A 59 4.35 -8.71 12.14
N ARG A 60 4.82 -9.93 12.45
CA ARG A 60 4.07 -11.18 12.20
C ARG A 60 2.70 -11.18 12.86
N THR A 61 2.67 -10.87 14.16
CA THR A 61 1.43 -10.89 14.94
C THR A 61 0.44 -9.85 14.44
N ILE A 62 0.93 -8.62 14.21
CA ILE A 62 0.09 -7.52 13.71
C ILE A 62 -0.49 -7.85 12.34
N LEU A 63 0.31 -8.37 11.41
CA LEU A 63 -0.16 -8.73 10.08
C LEU A 63 -1.18 -9.88 10.12
N CYS A 64 -0.94 -10.93 10.89
CA CYS A 64 -1.89 -12.04 11.01
C CYS A 64 -3.24 -11.60 11.57
N ILE A 65 -3.24 -10.78 12.62
CA ILE A 65 -4.48 -10.23 13.20
C ILE A 65 -5.20 -9.33 12.20
N SER A 66 -4.45 -8.45 11.52
CA SER A 66 -5.03 -7.53 10.54
C SER A 66 -5.63 -8.24 9.34
N ILE A 67 -4.99 -9.31 8.86
CA ILE A 67 -5.49 -10.13 7.76
C ILE A 67 -6.79 -10.84 8.17
N ILE A 68 -6.84 -11.41 9.38
CA ILE A 68 -8.04 -12.06 9.90
C ILE A 68 -9.19 -11.04 10.01
N ILE A 69 -8.95 -9.91 10.66
CA ILE A 69 -9.98 -8.85 10.82
C ILE A 69 -10.46 -8.40 9.44
N THR A 70 -9.55 -8.09 8.52
CA THR A 70 -9.92 -7.59 7.19
C THR A 70 -10.66 -8.63 6.39
N GLY A 71 -10.19 -9.89 6.36
CA GLY A 71 -10.83 -10.95 5.60
C GLY A 71 -12.25 -11.21 6.07
N PHE A 72 -12.46 -11.37 7.39
CA PHE A 72 -13.81 -11.55 7.94
C PHE A 72 -14.69 -10.31 7.75
N THR A 73 -14.17 -9.12 7.97
CA THR A 73 -14.93 -7.87 7.80
C THR A 73 -15.38 -7.71 6.34
N VAL A 74 -14.50 -7.98 5.37
CA VAL A 74 -14.81 -7.95 3.94
C VAL A 74 -15.85 -9.02 3.58
N MET A 75 -15.75 -10.24 4.12
CA MET A 75 -16.77 -11.28 3.91
C MET A 75 -18.12 -10.86 4.51
N LEU A 76 -18.14 -10.25 5.69
CA LEU A 76 -19.38 -9.80 6.34
C LEU A 76 -20.08 -8.67 5.57
N ILE A 77 -19.38 -7.90 4.72
CA ILE A 77 -19.98 -6.92 3.84
C ILE A 77 -21.00 -7.58 2.89
N SER A 78 -20.82 -8.86 2.53
CA SER A 78 -21.79 -9.60 1.71
C SER A 78 -23.18 -9.70 2.35
N LEU A 79 -23.26 -9.67 3.68
CA LEU A 79 -24.50 -9.76 4.44
C LEU A 79 -25.15 -8.39 4.69
N THR A 80 -24.60 -7.34 4.12
CA THR A 80 -25.07 -5.97 4.35
C THR A 80 -26.48 -5.76 3.78
N GLN A 81 -27.36 -5.19 4.61
CA GLN A 81 -28.71 -4.76 4.26
C GLN A 81 -28.95 -3.27 4.59
N SER A 82 -28.05 -2.63 5.34
CA SER A 82 -28.16 -1.22 5.72
C SER A 82 -26.85 -0.48 5.48
N LEU A 83 -26.98 0.80 5.12
CA LEU A 83 -25.83 1.68 4.90
C LEU A 83 -24.94 1.78 6.15
N PHE A 84 -25.54 1.82 7.34
CA PHE A 84 -24.79 1.91 8.60
C PHE A 84 -23.92 0.66 8.82
N PHE A 85 -24.46 -0.53 8.57
CA PHE A 85 -23.70 -1.78 8.72
C PHE A 85 -22.55 -1.88 7.70
N PHE A 86 -22.82 -1.52 6.44
CA PHE A 86 -21.77 -1.40 5.42
C PHE A 86 -20.68 -0.44 5.86
N PHE A 87 -21.08 0.77 6.29
CA PHE A 87 -20.17 1.83 6.70
C PHE A 87 -19.25 1.38 7.84
N ALA A 88 -19.80 0.77 8.90
CA ALA A 88 -19.05 0.26 10.03
C ALA A 88 -18.01 -0.80 9.60
N LEU A 89 -18.44 -1.79 8.80
CA LEU A 89 -17.56 -2.85 8.32
C LEU A 89 -16.47 -2.30 7.39
N PHE A 90 -16.85 -1.46 6.43
CA PHE A 90 -15.88 -0.91 5.49
C PHE A 90 -14.88 0.02 6.14
N CYS A 91 -15.30 0.82 7.12
CA CYS A 91 -14.39 1.65 7.92
C CYS A 91 -13.34 0.80 8.67
N ILE A 92 -13.74 -0.33 9.26
CA ILE A 92 -12.80 -1.25 9.93
C ILE A 92 -11.81 -1.83 8.92
N ALA A 93 -12.29 -2.33 7.78
CA ALA A 93 -11.43 -2.88 6.74
C ALA A 93 -10.46 -1.82 6.18
N ARG A 94 -10.94 -0.59 5.99
CA ARG A 94 -10.16 0.54 5.48
C ARG A 94 -9.14 1.05 6.51
N MET A 95 -9.50 1.07 7.79
CA MET A 95 -8.57 1.36 8.88
C MET A 95 -7.41 0.37 8.89
N ASN A 96 -7.69 -0.92 8.75
CA ASN A 96 -6.65 -1.94 8.67
C ASN A 96 -5.76 -1.77 7.42
N PHE A 97 -6.35 -1.42 6.28
CA PHE A 97 -5.62 -1.13 5.04
C PHE A 97 -4.56 -0.04 5.22
N ALA A 98 -4.92 1.08 5.84
CA ALA A 98 -4.08 2.28 5.93
C ALA A 98 -3.25 2.39 7.23
N GLY A 99 -3.47 1.49 8.19
CA GLY A 99 -2.77 1.47 9.47
C GLY A 99 -1.94 0.18 9.65
N PRO A 100 -2.52 -0.87 10.24
CA PRO A 100 -1.78 -2.07 10.62
C PRO A 100 -1.06 -2.78 9.47
N PHE A 101 -1.66 -2.83 8.26
CA PHE A 101 -1.00 -3.45 7.12
C PHE A 101 0.25 -2.68 6.70
N ASP A 102 0.21 -1.35 6.58
CA ASP A 102 1.36 -0.56 6.21
C ASP A 102 2.47 -0.66 7.25
N LEU A 103 2.13 -0.46 8.52
CA LEU A 103 3.08 -0.57 9.61
C LEU A 103 3.71 -1.97 9.70
N GLY A 104 2.90 -3.02 9.57
CA GLY A 104 3.37 -4.40 9.65
C GLY A 104 4.25 -4.81 8.47
N ILE A 105 3.87 -4.45 7.23
CA ILE A 105 4.61 -4.79 6.02
C ILE A 105 5.97 -4.09 6.01
N TYR A 106 5.99 -2.77 6.15
CA TYR A 106 7.23 -2.01 6.11
C TYR A 106 8.08 -2.20 7.36
N GLY A 107 7.46 -2.41 8.53
CA GLY A 107 8.16 -2.82 9.74
C GLY A 107 8.90 -4.15 9.58
N ALA A 108 8.27 -5.13 8.92
CA ALA A 108 8.94 -6.38 8.60
C ALA A 108 10.13 -6.17 7.65
N VAL A 109 9.92 -5.44 6.54
CA VAL A 109 10.99 -5.15 5.58
C VAL A 109 12.16 -4.46 6.25
N ASN A 110 11.91 -3.47 7.10
CA ASN A 110 12.94 -2.71 7.79
C ASN A 110 13.72 -3.54 8.82
N ASN A 111 13.08 -4.52 9.46
CA ASN A 111 13.74 -5.42 10.41
C ASN A 111 14.63 -6.45 9.71
N TRP A 112 14.22 -6.97 8.55
CA TRP A 112 14.94 -8.02 7.85
C TRP A 112 16.02 -7.51 6.89
N PHE A 113 15.89 -6.27 6.41
CA PHE A 113 16.80 -5.71 5.39
C PHE A 113 17.33 -4.34 5.80
N ILE A 114 18.65 -4.19 5.78
CA ILE A 114 19.35 -2.92 6.01
C ILE A 114 19.99 -2.46 4.70
N LYS A 115 20.93 -3.25 4.15
CA LYS A 115 21.63 -2.93 2.90
C LYS A 115 20.72 -3.09 1.67
N LEU A 116 19.84 -4.11 1.70
CA LEU A 116 18.93 -4.46 0.60
C LEU A 116 17.54 -3.86 0.77
N ARG A 117 17.32 -2.96 1.74
CA ARG A 117 16.00 -2.37 2.08
C ARG A 117 15.29 -1.80 0.84
N GLY A 118 15.99 -1.01 0.03
CA GLY A 118 15.41 -0.43 -1.20
C GLY A 118 14.90 -1.49 -2.19
N PHE A 119 15.65 -2.58 -2.37
CA PHE A 119 15.21 -3.68 -3.23
C PHE A 119 14.03 -4.45 -2.61
N ALA A 120 14.09 -4.78 -1.33
CA ALA A 120 13.00 -5.46 -0.63
C ALA A 120 11.70 -4.64 -0.63
N THR A 121 11.80 -3.32 -0.44
CA THR A 121 10.65 -2.41 -0.54
C THR A 121 10.09 -2.36 -1.95
N SER A 122 10.93 -2.35 -2.99
CA SER A 122 10.47 -2.35 -4.39
C SER A 122 9.72 -3.62 -4.75
N VAL A 123 10.20 -4.79 -4.32
CA VAL A 123 9.50 -6.07 -4.48
C VAL A 123 8.16 -6.06 -3.74
N THR A 124 8.13 -5.50 -2.54
CA THR A 124 6.90 -5.37 -1.76
C THR A 124 5.88 -4.48 -2.47
N THR A 125 6.32 -3.34 -2.99
CA THR A 125 5.47 -2.42 -3.78
C THR A 125 4.96 -3.09 -5.06
N PHE A 126 5.81 -3.84 -5.76
CA PHE A 126 5.41 -4.60 -6.96
C PHE A 126 4.27 -5.58 -6.64
N ILE A 127 4.40 -6.36 -5.56
CA ILE A 127 3.37 -7.32 -5.12
C ILE A 127 2.08 -6.58 -4.71
N GLN A 128 2.19 -5.42 -4.07
CA GLN A 128 1.01 -4.60 -3.74
C GLN A 128 0.28 -4.12 -5.00
N MET A 129 1.01 -3.65 -6.00
CA MET A 129 0.43 -3.20 -7.27
C MET A 129 -0.20 -4.35 -8.06
N THR A 130 0.39 -5.55 -8.01
CA THR A 130 -0.23 -6.77 -8.56
C THR A 130 -1.57 -7.07 -7.89
N GLY A 131 -1.65 -6.94 -6.57
CA GLY A 131 -2.91 -7.07 -5.82
C GLY A 131 -3.93 -5.99 -6.21
N LEU A 132 -3.49 -4.73 -6.34
CA LEU A 132 -4.34 -3.62 -6.75
C LEU A 132 -4.95 -3.81 -8.15
N MET A 133 -4.22 -4.47 -9.04
CA MET A 133 -4.71 -4.84 -10.38
C MET A 133 -5.65 -6.06 -10.33
N ALA A 134 -5.27 -7.08 -9.57
CA ALA A 134 -5.98 -8.37 -9.56
C ALA A 134 -7.32 -8.33 -8.81
N MET A 135 -7.40 -7.65 -7.66
CA MET A 135 -8.59 -7.65 -6.81
C MET A 135 -9.84 -7.08 -7.51
N PRO A 136 -9.78 -5.94 -8.24
CA PRO A 136 -10.93 -5.46 -9.02
C PRO A 136 -11.36 -6.42 -10.13
N LEU A 137 -10.41 -7.11 -10.79
CA LEU A 137 -10.72 -8.08 -11.84
C LEU A 137 -11.43 -9.30 -11.27
N ILE A 138 -10.95 -9.82 -10.13
CA ILE A 138 -11.62 -10.90 -9.40
C ILE A 138 -13.03 -10.46 -8.98
N ALA A 139 -13.15 -9.25 -8.40
CA ALA A 139 -14.44 -8.69 -8.01
C ALA A 139 -15.40 -8.62 -9.19
N GLN A 140 -14.98 -8.08 -10.34
CA GLN A 140 -15.82 -7.94 -11.53
C GLN A 140 -16.27 -9.30 -12.07
N ALA A 141 -15.36 -10.28 -12.14
CA ALA A 141 -15.70 -11.63 -12.58
C ALA A 141 -16.74 -12.29 -11.65
N CYS A 142 -16.57 -12.13 -10.33
CA CYS A 142 -17.51 -12.68 -9.35
C CYS A 142 -18.89 -12.00 -9.40
N ILE A 143 -18.91 -10.66 -9.60
CA ILE A 143 -20.17 -9.90 -9.74
C ILE A 143 -20.96 -10.36 -10.97
N GLN A 144 -20.28 -10.63 -12.08
CA GLN A 144 -20.92 -11.15 -13.29
C GLN A 144 -21.44 -12.57 -13.12
N TYR A 145 -20.79 -13.39 -12.26
CA TYR A 145 -21.17 -14.79 -12.05
C TYR A 145 -22.38 -14.94 -11.12
N ASP A 146 -22.35 -14.32 -9.93
CA ASP A 146 -23.38 -14.50 -8.88
C ASP A 146 -23.62 -13.23 -8.03
N GLY A 147 -23.37 -12.07 -8.61
CA GLY A 147 -23.64 -10.79 -7.99
C GLY A 147 -22.58 -10.31 -6.98
N TRP A 148 -22.81 -9.10 -6.47
CA TRP A 148 -21.83 -8.40 -5.64
C TRP A 148 -21.61 -9.04 -4.26
N ARG A 149 -22.61 -9.72 -3.69
CA ARG A 149 -22.48 -10.43 -2.41
C ARG A 149 -21.45 -11.55 -2.51
N PHE A 150 -21.55 -12.34 -3.56
CA PHE A 150 -20.58 -13.39 -3.85
C PHE A 150 -19.19 -12.80 -4.07
N GLY A 151 -19.09 -11.66 -4.77
CA GLY A 151 -17.83 -10.95 -4.96
C GLY A 151 -17.13 -10.62 -3.64
N TRP A 152 -17.83 -10.08 -2.64
CA TRP A 152 -17.25 -9.79 -1.34
C TRP A 152 -16.79 -11.03 -0.57
N VAL A 153 -17.53 -12.13 -0.67
CA VAL A 153 -17.12 -13.41 -0.06
C VAL A 153 -15.82 -13.91 -0.68
N ILE A 154 -15.70 -13.88 -2.00
CA ILE A 154 -14.48 -14.34 -2.69
C ILE A 154 -13.29 -13.42 -2.38
N ILE A 155 -13.48 -12.10 -2.39
CA ILE A 155 -12.40 -11.15 -2.00
C ILE A 155 -11.95 -11.41 -0.57
N GLY A 156 -12.87 -11.54 0.39
CA GLY A 156 -12.51 -11.81 1.79
C GLY A 156 -11.81 -13.15 1.97
N THR A 157 -12.27 -14.19 1.27
CA THR A 157 -11.63 -15.51 1.24
C THR A 157 -10.22 -15.45 0.66
N THR A 158 -10.05 -14.71 -0.44
CA THR A 158 -8.73 -14.47 -1.07
C THR A 158 -7.77 -13.77 -0.11
N VAL A 159 -8.26 -12.74 0.60
CA VAL A 159 -7.48 -12.04 1.65
C VAL A 159 -7.02 -13.01 2.73
N LEU A 160 -7.91 -13.88 3.23
CA LEU A 160 -7.57 -14.87 4.26
C LEU A 160 -6.56 -15.90 3.75
N PHE A 161 -6.81 -16.55 2.63
CA PHE A 161 -5.93 -17.62 2.15
C PHE A 161 -4.58 -17.11 1.71
N ILE A 162 -4.51 -16.10 0.85
CA ILE A 162 -3.25 -15.57 0.32
C ILE A 162 -2.51 -14.74 1.39
N GLY A 163 -3.25 -14.05 2.25
CA GLY A 163 -2.67 -13.25 3.31
C GLY A 163 -2.25 -14.06 4.51
N PHE A 164 -3.18 -14.78 5.15
CA PHE A 164 -2.95 -15.39 6.46
C PHE A 164 -1.99 -16.57 6.40
N LEU A 165 -2.25 -17.55 5.51
CA LEU A 165 -1.52 -18.80 5.53
C LEU A 165 0.00 -18.63 5.36
N PRO A 166 0.50 -17.90 4.34
CA PRO A 166 1.94 -17.70 4.20
C PRO A 166 2.55 -16.84 5.33
N ASN A 167 1.83 -15.82 5.83
CA ASN A 167 2.36 -15.00 6.92
C ASN A 167 2.44 -15.78 8.24
N PHE A 168 1.44 -16.63 8.51
CA PHE A 168 1.44 -17.46 9.71
C PHE A 168 2.52 -18.55 9.67
N LEU A 169 2.70 -19.21 8.52
CA LEU A 169 3.62 -20.35 8.39
C LEU A 169 5.08 -19.93 8.17
N LEU A 170 5.32 -18.90 7.38
CA LEU A 170 6.66 -18.60 6.87
C LEU A 170 7.28 -17.35 7.51
N MET A 171 6.46 -16.46 8.09
CA MET A 171 7.00 -15.22 8.62
C MET A 171 7.54 -15.40 10.03
N VAL A 172 8.79 -15.03 10.24
CA VAL A 172 9.44 -14.97 11.56
C VAL A 172 9.48 -13.50 12.02
N ARG A 173 9.43 -13.28 13.32
CA ARG A 173 9.32 -11.96 13.92
C ARG A 173 10.53 -11.08 13.59
N LYS A 174 11.74 -11.62 13.81
CA LYS A 174 13.02 -10.95 13.64
C LYS A 174 14.08 -11.94 13.14
N PRO A 175 15.09 -11.50 12.40
CA PRO A 175 16.19 -12.38 11.99
C PRO A 175 16.95 -12.98 13.17
N GLU A 176 17.08 -12.24 14.28
CA GLU A 176 17.76 -12.73 15.49
C GLU A 176 17.09 -13.96 16.11
N ASP A 177 15.78 -14.17 15.92
CA ASP A 177 15.06 -15.35 16.39
C ASP A 177 15.49 -16.65 15.66
N LEU A 178 16.26 -16.51 14.58
CA LEU A 178 16.85 -17.59 13.78
C LEU A 178 18.39 -17.58 13.81
N ASP A 179 19.01 -16.84 14.74
CA ASP A 179 20.46 -16.63 14.80
C ASP A 179 21.04 -16.02 13.52
N LEU A 180 20.23 -15.27 12.78
CA LEU A 180 20.63 -14.55 11.57
C LEU A 180 20.80 -13.06 11.85
N LEU A 181 21.68 -12.43 11.07
CA LEU A 181 21.76 -10.97 10.98
C LEU A 181 20.84 -10.48 9.84
N PRO A 182 20.42 -9.21 9.88
CA PRO A 182 19.72 -8.60 8.74
C PRO A 182 20.49 -8.80 7.43
N ASP A 183 19.76 -8.85 6.31
CA ASP A 183 20.29 -9.15 4.98
C ASP A 183 20.75 -10.61 4.78
N GLY A 184 20.50 -11.52 5.73
CA GLY A 184 20.87 -12.93 5.67
C GLY A 184 22.35 -13.21 5.96
N ASP A 185 23.08 -12.24 6.50
CA ASP A 185 24.45 -12.46 6.96
C ASP A 185 24.41 -13.44 8.14
N HIS A 186 25.22 -14.50 8.09
CA HIS A 186 25.37 -15.43 9.22
C HIS A 186 26.22 -14.81 10.32
N GLN A 187 25.82 -14.95 11.57
CA GLN A 187 26.74 -14.71 12.68
C GLN A 187 27.81 -15.82 12.58
N SER A 188 29.06 -15.45 12.31
CA SER A 188 30.16 -16.38 12.42
C SER A 188 30.32 -16.76 13.90
N LEU A 189 29.75 -17.90 14.28
CA LEU A 189 29.86 -18.49 15.63
C LEU A 189 31.29 -19.00 15.90
N ASN A 190 32.21 -18.92 14.95
CA ASN A 190 33.58 -19.30 15.13
C ASN A 190 34.37 -18.18 15.80
N GLY A 191 34.35 -18.21 17.12
CA GLY A 191 35.09 -17.29 18.02
C GLY A 191 36.58 -17.43 18.04
N ASN A 192 37.26 -17.82 16.93
CA ASN A 192 38.72 -18.02 16.90
C ASN A 192 39.49 -17.18 15.87
N ASP A 193 38.84 -16.25 15.19
CA ASP A 193 39.57 -15.33 14.32
C ASP A 193 39.79 -13.98 15.02
N GLU A 194 40.90 -13.88 15.77
CA GLU A 194 41.40 -12.62 16.35
C GLU A 194 41.71 -11.52 15.31
N ASN A 195 41.74 -11.87 14.02
CA ASN A 195 41.96 -10.93 12.92
C ASN A 195 40.67 -10.22 12.43
N ASN A 196 39.49 -10.54 12.96
CA ASN A 196 38.21 -9.94 12.55
C ASN A 196 37.78 -8.73 13.39
N THR A 197 38.63 -8.24 14.32
CA THR A 197 38.37 -7.01 15.10
C THR A 197 38.19 -5.78 14.23
N ASN A 198 38.81 -5.73 13.05
CA ASN A 198 38.66 -4.61 12.11
C ASN A 198 37.34 -4.64 11.30
N LEU A 199 36.65 -5.77 11.19
CA LEU A 199 35.36 -5.87 10.51
C LEU A 199 34.17 -5.55 11.45
N LYS A 200 34.33 -5.74 12.76
CA LYS A 200 33.34 -5.34 13.78
C LYS A 200 33.23 -3.83 13.93
N ASN A 201 34.30 -3.07 13.66
CA ASN A 201 34.32 -1.64 13.83
C ASN A 201 33.75 -0.82 12.66
N ASN A 202 33.41 -1.43 11.52
CA ASN A 202 32.85 -0.72 10.36
C ASN A 202 31.32 -0.86 10.20
N LYS A 203 30.62 -1.52 11.12
CA LYS A 203 29.17 -1.43 11.17
C LYS A 203 28.81 -0.14 11.92
N ILE A 204 28.57 0.93 11.19
CA ILE A 204 27.91 2.12 11.75
C ILE A 204 26.55 1.63 12.21
N PRO A 205 26.27 1.53 13.52
CA PRO A 205 24.95 1.12 13.98
C PRO A 205 23.93 2.14 13.46
N GLU A 206 22.84 1.66 12.88
CA GLU A 206 21.76 2.59 12.51
C GLU A 206 21.36 3.37 13.77
N PRO A 207 21.28 4.71 13.70
CA PRO A 207 20.89 5.52 14.84
C PRO A 207 19.47 5.18 15.26
N VAL A 208 19.30 4.65 16.47
CA VAL A 208 17.99 4.36 17.04
C VAL A 208 17.45 5.66 17.64
N PHE A 209 16.46 6.24 16.99
CA PHE A 209 15.79 7.44 17.48
C PHE A 209 14.61 7.09 18.39
N THR A 210 14.58 7.70 19.56
CA THR A 210 13.33 7.73 20.34
C THR A 210 12.31 8.66 19.66
N ARG A 211 11.01 8.47 19.98
CA ARG A 211 9.93 9.31 19.43
C ARG A 211 10.24 10.81 19.61
N ASN A 212 10.70 11.19 20.79
CA ASN A 212 10.99 12.61 21.09
C ASN A 212 12.20 13.16 20.32
N GLU A 213 13.17 12.32 20.02
CA GLU A 213 14.33 12.69 19.20
C GLU A 213 13.93 12.83 17.73
N ALA A 214 13.16 11.87 17.21
CA ALA A 214 12.64 11.92 15.83
C ALA A 214 11.85 13.21 15.58
N LEU A 215 10.94 13.59 16.49
CA LEU A 215 10.15 14.82 16.40
C LEU A 215 10.99 16.11 16.40
N LYS A 216 12.22 16.08 16.91
CA LYS A 216 13.15 17.23 16.90
C LYS A 216 13.93 17.33 15.60
N THR A 217 13.93 16.30 14.74
CA THR A 217 14.69 16.31 13.48
C THR A 217 13.97 17.11 12.40
N LYS A 218 14.73 17.92 11.65
CA LYS A 218 14.19 18.61 10.45
C LYS A 218 13.70 17.64 9.39
N ALA A 219 14.34 16.47 9.28
CA ALA A 219 13.97 15.44 8.29
C ALA A 219 12.55 14.93 8.52
N PHE A 220 12.15 14.68 9.77
CA PHE A 220 10.80 14.26 10.13
C PHE A 220 9.73 15.26 9.63
N TRP A 221 9.93 16.54 9.89
CA TRP A 221 8.96 17.57 9.49
C TRP A 221 8.92 17.79 7.97
N VAL A 222 10.07 17.75 7.31
CA VAL A 222 10.11 17.85 5.84
C VAL A 222 9.39 16.68 5.18
N LEU A 223 9.61 15.44 5.65
CA LEU A 223 8.88 14.27 5.15
C LEU A 223 7.39 14.34 5.48
N SER A 224 7.02 14.80 6.67
CA SER A 224 5.61 14.99 7.06
C SER A 224 4.90 15.98 6.15
N VAL A 225 5.52 17.13 5.90
CA VAL A 225 4.98 18.14 4.97
C VAL A 225 4.87 17.56 3.54
N TYR A 226 5.90 16.85 3.09
CA TYR A 226 5.88 16.19 1.79
C TYR A 226 4.69 15.23 1.65
N THR A 227 4.45 14.39 2.65
CA THR A 227 3.35 13.42 2.64
C THR A 227 1.97 14.09 2.67
N ILE A 228 1.83 15.20 3.44
CA ILE A 228 0.58 15.98 3.51
C ILE A 228 0.20 16.56 2.14
N PHE A 229 1.15 16.91 1.29
CA PHE A 229 0.85 17.42 -0.05
C PHE A 229 0.69 16.30 -1.10
N VAL A 230 1.47 15.25 -1.01
CA VAL A 230 1.51 14.19 -2.04
C VAL A 230 0.33 13.23 -1.96
N PHE A 231 -0.02 12.74 -0.76
CA PHE A 231 -1.10 11.75 -0.63
C PHE A 231 -2.49 12.26 -0.99
N PRO A 232 -2.91 13.51 -0.69
CA PRO A 232 -4.17 14.04 -1.20
C PRO A 232 -4.21 14.14 -2.73
N VAL A 233 -3.10 14.52 -3.38
CA VAL A 233 -3.01 14.55 -4.85
C VAL A 233 -3.17 13.13 -5.41
N GLN A 234 -2.48 12.16 -4.83
CA GLN A 234 -2.65 10.74 -5.19
C GLN A 234 -4.10 10.28 -5.05
N ALA A 235 -4.71 10.53 -3.90
CA ALA A 235 -6.09 10.11 -3.63
C ALA A 235 -7.08 10.79 -4.59
N GLY A 236 -6.92 12.09 -4.81
CA GLY A 236 -7.76 12.86 -5.74
C GLY A 236 -7.71 12.33 -7.15
N ILE A 237 -6.50 12.16 -7.71
CA ILE A 237 -6.35 11.61 -9.07
C ILE A 237 -6.90 10.19 -9.14
N SER A 238 -6.57 9.31 -8.18
CA SER A 238 -7.05 7.92 -8.19
C SER A 238 -8.57 7.79 -8.15
N LEU A 239 -9.28 8.68 -7.45
CA LEU A 239 -10.73 8.67 -7.35
C LEU A 239 -11.42 9.28 -8.58
N HIS A 240 -10.85 10.36 -9.12
CA HIS A 240 -11.52 11.18 -10.13
C HIS A 240 -11.01 10.92 -11.56
N GLN A 241 -9.92 10.18 -11.74
CA GLN A 241 -9.33 9.92 -13.05
C GLN A 241 -10.34 9.30 -14.04
N ALA A 242 -11.02 8.23 -13.66
CA ALA A 242 -11.94 7.54 -14.56
C ALA A 242 -13.19 8.38 -14.89
N PRO A 243 -13.92 8.97 -13.92
CA PRO A 243 -15.03 9.87 -14.22
C PRO A 243 -14.61 11.05 -15.11
N HIS A 244 -13.47 11.68 -14.81
CA HIS A 244 -12.97 12.82 -15.58
C HIS A 244 -12.69 12.47 -17.06
N LEU A 245 -12.08 11.31 -17.31
CA LEU A 245 -11.80 10.85 -18.68
C LEU A 245 -13.10 10.58 -19.45
N ILE A 246 -14.11 10.00 -18.81
CA ILE A 246 -15.43 9.74 -19.42
C ILE A 246 -16.14 11.07 -19.71
N GLU A 247 -16.14 12.02 -18.79
CA GLU A 247 -16.70 13.38 -19.00
C GLU A 247 -16.02 14.13 -20.17
N ARG A 248 -14.74 13.85 -20.44
CA ARG A 248 -14.01 14.36 -21.59
C ARG A 248 -14.30 13.62 -22.89
N GLY A 249 -15.23 12.66 -22.88
CA GLY A 249 -15.66 11.90 -24.05
C GLY A 249 -14.77 10.72 -24.42
N ILE A 250 -13.90 10.28 -23.54
CA ILE A 250 -13.09 9.08 -23.74
C ILE A 250 -13.94 7.85 -23.41
N GLU A 251 -13.96 6.88 -24.31
CA GLU A 251 -14.72 5.64 -24.15
C GLU A 251 -14.41 4.93 -22.81
N PRO A 252 -15.41 4.36 -22.12
CA PRO A 252 -15.22 3.65 -20.85
C PRO A 252 -14.19 2.52 -20.92
N TYR A 253 -14.14 1.79 -22.03
CA TYR A 253 -13.15 0.73 -22.24
C TYR A 253 -11.71 1.29 -22.31
N ILE A 254 -11.51 2.37 -23.07
CA ILE A 254 -10.21 3.05 -23.17
C ILE A 254 -9.84 3.65 -21.81
N THR A 255 -10.79 4.23 -21.09
CA THR A 255 -10.59 4.75 -19.73
C THR A 255 -10.09 3.65 -18.79
N ALA A 256 -10.67 2.47 -18.82
CA ALA A 256 -10.24 1.34 -18.00
C ALA A 256 -8.78 0.92 -18.32
N THR A 257 -8.39 0.92 -19.60
CA THR A 257 -7.01 0.61 -20.00
C THR A 257 -6.02 1.70 -19.59
N ILE A 258 -6.41 2.97 -19.60
CA ILE A 258 -5.62 4.09 -19.07
C ILE A 258 -5.38 3.91 -17.56
N VAL A 259 -6.43 3.57 -16.80
CA VAL A 259 -6.32 3.30 -15.36
C VAL A 259 -5.43 2.05 -15.09
N ALA A 260 -5.52 1.01 -15.91
CA ALA A 260 -4.63 -0.14 -15.80
C ALA A 260 -3.15 0.22 -16.06
N THR A 261 -2.90 1.13 -16.99
CA THR A 261 -1.56 1.66 -17.29
C THR A 261 -0.92 2.31 -16.07
N PHE A 262 -1.68 3.05 -15.26
CA PHE A 262 -1.21 3.59 -13.99
C PHE A 262 -0.63 2.49 -13.08
N SER A 263 -1.34 1.39 -12.87
CA SER A 263 -0.89 0.30 -11.99
C SER A 263 0.38 -0.37 -12.51
N LEU A 264 0.47 -0.57 -13.83
CA LEU A 264 1.65 -1.13 -14.49
C LEU A 264 2.89 -0.23 -14.28
N PHE A 265 2.76 1.08 -14.59
CA PHE A 265 3.88 2.00 -14.42
C PHE A 265 4.25 2.20 -12.95
N SER A 266 3.30 2.12 -12.03
CA SER A 266 3.57 2.16 -10.59
C SER A 266 4.39 0.94 -10.13
N ALA A 267 4.07 -0.25 -10.62
CA ALA A 267 4.83 -1.46 -10.33
C ALA A 267 6.27 -1.39 -10.87
N LEU A 268 6.42 -1.03 -12.15
CA LEU A 268 7.72 -0.94 -12.82
C LEU A 268 8.60 0.15 -12.20
N SER A 269 8.05 1.32 -11.97
CA SER A 269 8.80 2.45 -11.39
C SER A 269 9.24 2.16 -9.96
N GLY A 270 8.41 1.49 -9.16
CA GLY A 270 8.79 1.03 -7.83
C GLY A 270 10.07 0.20 -7.85
N MET A 271 10.20 -0.74 -8.80
CA MET A 271 11.43 -1.53 -8.97
C MET A 271 12.62 -0.66 -9.39
N VAL A 272 12.41 0.25 -10.35
CA VAL A 272 13.46 1.17 -10.83
C VAL A 272 13.95 2.07 -9.71
N PHE A 273 13.06 2.72 -8.97
CA PHE A 273 13.42 3.58 -7.85
C PHE A 273 14.11 2.82 -6.71
N GLY A 274 13.67 1.58 -6.41
CA GLY A 274 14.32 0.73 -5.42
C GLY A 274 15.77 0.35 -5.77
N LEU A 275 16.10 0.24 -7.06
CA LEU A 275 17.47 0.04 -7.53
C LEU A 275 18.27 1.35 -7.55
N ILE A 276 17.65 2.43 -7.98
CA ILE A 276 18.28 3.74 -8.14
C ILE A 276 18.63 4.37 -6.78
N VAL A 277 17.82 4.16 -5.75
CA VAL A 277 18.04 4.73 -4.42
C VAL A 277 19.40 4.39 -3.80
N ARG A 278 20.03 3.31 -4.27
CA ARG A 278 21.41 2.95 -3.89
C ARG A 278 22.49 3.86 -4.48
N LYS A 279 22.19 4.55 -5.59
CA LYS A 279 23.14 5.37 -6.34
C LYS A 279 22.84 6.86 -6.23
N ILE A 280 21.58 7.22 -6.00
CA ILE A 280 21.07 8.59 -5.97
C ILE A 280 20.53 8.89 -4.57
N THR A 281 20.66 10.14 -4.13
CA THR A 281 20.13 10.57 -2.84
C THR A 281 18.61 10.45 -2.77
N ILE A 282 18.09 10.03 -1.62
CA ILE A 282 16.65 9.90 -1.34
C ILE A 282 15.89 11.20 -1.67
N ARG A 283 16.50 12.36 -1.37
CA ARG A 283 15.90 13.68 -1.65
C ARG A 283 15.64 13.89 -3.13
N PHE A 284 16.61 13.57 -3.99
CA PHE A 284 16.46 13.72 -5.44
C PHE A 284 15.42 12.74 -6.00
N SER A 285 15.40 11.52 -5.49
CA SER A 285 14.43 10.50 -5.89
C SER A 285 12.99 10.90 -5.51
N LEU A 286 12.76 11.41 -4.30
CA LEU A 286 11.45 11.92 -3.88
C LEU A 286 11.02 13.16 -4.70
N PHE A 287 11.96 14.05 -4.99
CA PHE A 287 11.69 15.21 -5.83
C PHE A 287 11.30 14.83 -7.26
N SER A 288 12.02 13.89 -7.88
CA SER A 288 11.68 13.41 -9.24
C SER A 288 10.32 12.70 -9.29
N ALA A 289 9.98 11.93 -8.25
CA ALA A 289 8.68 11.30 -8.13
C ALA A 289 7.54 12.33 -7.97
N ALA A 290 7.75 13.39 -7.17
CA ALA A 290 6.78 14.48 -7.05
C ALA A 290 6.62 15.27 -8.36
N LEU A 291 7.70 15.50 -9.11
CA LEU A 291 7.62 16.10 -10.44
C LEU A 291 6.77 15.27 -11.40
N CYS A 292 6.92 13.94 -11.40
CA CYS A 292 6.07 13.05 -12.20
C CYS A 292 4.59 13.22 -11.85
N LEU A 293 4.24 13.36 -10.56
CA LEU A 293 2.86 13.63 -10.12
C LEU A 293 2.37 15.00 -10.63
N ALA A 294 3.20 16.03 -10.54
CA ALA A 294 2.86 17.38 -11.02
C ALA A 294 2.60 17.39 -12.53
N PHE A 295 3.47 16.75 -13.31
CA PHE A 295 3.28 16.59 -14.75
C PHE A 295 1.99 15.83 -15.09
N SER A 296 1.74 14.70 -14.39
CA SER A 296 0.50 13.96 -14.55
C SER A 296 -0.73 14.83 -14.30
N SER A 297 -0.76 15.54 -13.16
CA SER A 297 -1.87 16.43 -12.80
C SER A 297 -2.10 17.51 -13.85
N THR A 298 -1.03 18.08 -14.38
CA THR A 298 -1.10 19.10 -15.42
C THR A 298 -1.67 18.55 -16.73
N ILE A 299 -1.19 17.37 -17.16
CA ILE A 299 -1.71 16.72 -18.38
C ILE A 299 -3.19 16.39 -18.21
N MET A 300 -3.61 15.90 -17.01
CA MET A 300 -5.00 15.58 -16.73
C MET A 300 -5.96 16.75 -16.94
N ILE A 301 -5.55 17.98 -16.62
CA ILE A 301 -6.38 19.18 -16.81
C ILE A 301 -6.67 19.43 -18.31
N PHE A 302 -5.69 19.18 -19.18
CA PHE A 302 -5.75 19.50 -20.61
C PHE A 302 -6.08 18.30 -21.50
N ILE A 303 -6.49 17.19 -20.93
CA ILE A 303 -6.83 15.96 -21.68
C ILE A 303 -7.96 16.25 -22.69
N SER A 304 -7.70 15.90 -23.95
CA SER A 304 -8.68 15.94 -25.03
C SER A 304 -8.66 14.68 -25.91
N VAL A 305 -7.59 13.90 -25.84
CA VAL A 305 -7.40 12.68 -26.66
C VAL A 305 -6.86 11.53 -25.82
N PRO A 306 -7.15 10.26 -26.15
CA PRO A 306 -6.78 9.10 -25.33
C PRO A 306 -5.29 8.96 -25.02
N TRP A 307 -4.38 9.27 -25.96
CA TRP A 307 -2.95 9.13 -25.75
C TRP A 307 -2.42 10.03 -24.61
N GLN A 308 -3.04 11.21 -24.41
CA GLN A 308 -2.71 12.10 -23.28
C GLN A 308 -3.11 11.44 -21.96
N GLY A 309 -4.22 10.69 -21.95
CA GLY A 309 -4.63 9.89 -20.80
C GLY A 309 -3.62 8.81 -20.41
N TYR A 310 -3.09 8.07 -21.41
CA TYR A 310 -2.02 7.09 -21.17
C TYR A 310 -0.75 7.74 -20.66
N LEU A 311 -0.38 8.89 -21.22
CA LEU A 311 0.80 9.65 -20.79
C LEU A 311 0.64 10.13 -19.34
N ALA A 312 -0.51 10.72 -19.00
CA ALA A 312 -0.82 11.13 -17.64
C ALA A 312 -0.77 9.95 -16.66
N ALA A 313 -1.38 8.81 -17.02
CA ALA A 313 -1.37 7.60 -16.21
C ALA A 313 0.05 7.03 -16.01
N ALA A 314 0.90 7.08 -17.02
CA ALA A 314 2.29 6.66 -16.94
C ALA A 314 3.09 7.53 -15.97
N PHE A 315 2.99 8.86 -16.07
CA PHE A 315 3.63 9.77 -15.11
C PHE A 315 3.07 9.62 -13.69
N PHE A 316 1.75 9.46 -13.56
CA PHE A 316 1.11 9.24 -12.28
C PHE A 316 1.62 7.96 -11.62
N GLY A 317 1.63 6.85 -12.36
CA GLY A 317 2.16 5.58 -11.89
C GLY A 317 3.63 5.67 -11.50
N THR A 318 4.44 6.31 -12.34
CA THR A 318 5.87 6.50 -12.06
C THR A 318 6.09 7.28 -10.77
N GLY A 319 5.35 8.36 -10.54
CA GLY A 319 5.43 9.14 -9.31
C GLY A 319 5.03 8.33 -8.07
N ILE A 320 3.87 7.65 -8.12
CA ILE A 320 3.36 6.88 -6.99
C ILE A 320 4.25 5.68 -6.67
N GLY A 321 4.67 4.90 -7.66
CA GLY A 321 5.56 3.75 -7.44
C GLY A 321 6.89 4.16 -6.82
N GLY A 322 7.45 5.29 -7.24
CA GLY A 322 8.66 5.87 -6.63
C GLY A 322 8.42 6.26 -5.16
N ILE A 323 7.34 6.98 -4.86
CA ILE A 323 7.03 7.44 -3.50
C ILE A 323 6.80 6.26 -2.56
N LEU A 324 5.96 5.30 -2.96
CA LEU A 324 5.65 4.12 -2.13
C LEU A 324 6.87 3.24 -1.86
N THR A 325 7.88 3.29 -2.74
CA THR A 325 9.12 2.54 -2.56
C THR A 325 10.14 3.29 -1.71
N ILE A 326 10.28 4.61 -1.89
CA ILE A 326 11.36 5.39 -1.25
C ILE A 326 10.97 5.89 0.13
N LEU A 327 9.70 6.26 0.32
CA LEU A 327 9.25 6.88 1.57
C LEU A 327 9.43 5.99 2.81
N PRO A 328 9.26 4.65 2.74
CA PRO A 328 9.47 3.75 3.88
C PRO A 328 10.94 3.42 4.19
N ILE A 329 11.89 3.82 3.32
CA ILE A 329 13.33 3.59 3.46
C ILE A 329 13.96 4.63 4.40
#